data_3b65994aa64416bea150652b91c819ba
#
_entry.id   3b65994aa64416bea150652b91c819ba
#
_cell.length_a   1.000
_cell.length_b   1.000
_cell.length_c   1.000
_cell.angle_alpha   90.00
_cell.angle_beta   90.00
_cell.angle_gamma   90.00
#
_symmetry.space_group_name_H-M   'P 1'
#
loop_
_entity.id
_entity.type
_entity.pdbx_description
1 polymer ?
#
loop_
_entity_poly.entity_id
_entity_poly.type
_entity_poly.pdbx_seq_one_letter_code
_entity_poly.pdbx_strand_id
1 'polypeptide(L)'
;MHNFKKLIGFSVIILLIICSTGLWGTKSAVAYDPVVFEAQKKLDELGYDVGKPDGIWGRKSVEAVKRFQHDAGLAETGRLDELTKFRLHEAEPPVKLSLSEAVKLNAVPRIKELLEEGADVNAKDELGECPLHIAAVRGYDQIASMLIDKGADVNAGDERGLTPLHAAAWSGNDEIVTLLLGKGADINAVDQDGVTPLHAAALAGRNETVGLLIARGADINAENKEGMTALHAAVLADNRETVALLIKEGADAAAANKSGATPLDTAAQNGDQDMIQLLRQHIHQKKKATQ
;
A
#
# COMPACT_ATOMS: atom_id res chain seq x y z
N MET A 1 21.91 -31.43 -12.10
CA MET A 1 21.38 -32.80 -11.94
C MET A 1 20.97 -33.02 -10.48
N HIS A 2 19.90 -32.36 -10.00
CA HIS A 2 19.44 -32.57 -8.60
C HIS A 2 17.99 -32.13 -8.44
N ASN A 3 17.09 -32.55 -9.34
CA ASN A 3 15.63 -32.29 -9.22
C ASN A 3 14.76 -33.36 -9.89
N PHE A 4 15.22 -34.63 -9.90
CA PHE A 4 14.49 -35.74 -10.54
C PHE A 4 13.97 -36.80 -9.56
N LYS A 5 13.99 -36.56 -8.24
CA LYS A 5 13.60 -37.56 -7.23
C LYS A 5 12.32 -37.25 -6.42
N LYS A 6 11.53 -36.23 -6.79
CA LYS A 6 10.23 -35.95 -6.12
C LYS A 6 8.99 -36.33 -6.94
N LEU A 7 9.16 -36.97 -8.13
CA LEU A 7 8.05 -37.29 -9.04
C LEU A 7 7.59 -38.77 -9.01
N ILE A 8 8.04 -39.57 -8.08
CA ILE A 8 7.73 -41.04 -8.07
C ILE A 8 6.95 -41.49 -6.80
N GLY A 9 6.41 -40.56 -6.03
CA GLY A 9 5.69 -40.88 -4.79
C GLY A 9 4.16 -41.02 -4.88
N PHE A 10 3.53 -40.61 -5.99
CA PHE A 10 2.04 -40.55 -6.06
C PHE A 10 1.38 -41.45 -7.12
N SER A 11 2.14 -42.26 -7.82
CA SER A 11 1.62 -43.08 -8.94
C SER A 11 1.23 -44.51 -8.58
N VAL A 12 1.22 -44.90 -7.32
CA VAL A 12 1.00 -46.33 -6.94
C VAL A 12 -0.30 -46.61 -6.20
N ILE A 13 -1.12 -45.59 -5.90
CA ILE A 13 -2.41 -45.81 -5.18
C ILE A 13 -3.65 -45.80 -6.10
N ILE A 14 -3.50 -45.63 -7.41
CA ILE A 14 -4.66 -45.56 -8.36
C ILE A 14 -5.01 -46.93 -8.98
N LEU A 15 -4.40 -47.99 -8.61
CA LEU A 15 -4.69 -49.30 -9.24
C LEU A 15 -5.04 -50.38 -8.25
N LEU A 16 -6.20 -50.32 -7.62
CA LEU A 16 -6.91 -51.49 -7.02
C LEU A 16 -8.23 -50.97 -6.40
N ILE A 17 -9.29 -51.04 -7.12
CA ILE A 17 -10.66 -51.44 -6.77
C ILE A 17 -11.55 -51.23 -8.00
N ILE A 18 -11.42 -52.10 -8.98
CA ILE A 18 -12.50 -52.49 -9.88
C ILE A 18 -12.66 -53.99 -9.68
N CYS A 19 -13.66 -54.39 -8.98
CA CYS A 19 -14.50 -55.57 -9.17
C CYS A 19 -15.16 -55.96 -7.85
N SER A 20 -16.41 -55.68 -7.70
CA SER A 20 -17.36 -56.74 -7.28
C SER A 20 -18.77 -56.26 -7.60
N THR A 21 -19.33 -57.01 -8.52
CA THR A 21 -20.74 -57.04 -8.94
C THR A 21 -21.64 -57.50 -7.78
N GLY A 22 -22.83 -56.92 -7.75
CA GLY A 22 -23.96 -57.72 -7.26
C GLY A 22 -24.90 -57.03 -6.29
N LEU A 23 -26.05 -56.60 -6.87
CA LEU A 23 -27.41 -56.64 -6.31
C LEU A 23 -27.60 -56.63 -4.80
N TRP A 24 -28.26 -55.58 -4.34
CA TRP A 24 -29.52 -55.59 -3.58
C TRP A 24 -29.83 -54.17 -3.05
N GLY A 25 -31.09 -53.76 -3.32
CA GLY A 25 -31.56 -52.43 -2.92
C GLY A 25 -31.64 -52.26 -1.43
N THR A 26 -30.87 -51.29 -0.94
CA THR A 26 -31.09 -50.57 0.30
C THR A 26 -30.62 -49.16 0.07
N LYS A 27 -31.26 -48.18 0.69
CA LYS A 27 -30.88 -46.77 0.61
C LYS A 27 -29.34 -46.67 0.59
N SER A 28 -28.78 -46.31 -0.56
CA SER A 28 -27.33 -46.18 -0.76
C SER A 28 -26.79 -45.19 0.29
N ALA A 29 -26.08 -45.71 1.26
CA ALA A 29 -25.18 -44.87 2.03
C ALA A 29 -24.23 -44.23 1.00
N VAL A 30 -24.24 -42.94 0.86
CA VAL A 30 -23.33 -42.21 -0.05
C VAL A 30 -21.94 -42.51 0.44
N ALA A 31 -21.17 -43.32 -0.32
CA ALA A 31 -19.85 -43.75 0.09
C ALA A 31 -18.87 -42.59 0.06
N TYR A 32 -18.05 -42.50 1.09
CA TYR A 32 -16.90 -41.57 1.08
C TYR A 32 -15.96 -41.90 -0.08
N ASP A 33 -15.65 -40.87 -0.87
CA ASP A 33 -14.69 -40.94 -1.97
C ASP A 33 -13.49 -40.06 -1.67
N PRO A 34 -12.28 -40.62 -1.50
CA PRO A 34 -11.06 -39.86 -1.22
C PRO A 34 -10.74 -38.82 -2.32
N VAL A 35 -11.04 -39.14 -3.58
CA VAL A 35 -10.79 -38.21 -4.69
C VAL A 35 -11.73 -37.01 -4.61
N VAL A 36 -12.98 -37.25 -4.25
CA VAL A 36 -13.96 -36.18 -4.01
C VAL A 36 -13.55 -35.33 -2.82
N PHE A 37 -13.10 -35.95 -1.75
CA PHE A 37 -12.63 -35.24 -0.54
C PHE A 37 -11.45 -34.30 -0.84
N GLU A 38 -10.44 -34.80 -1.54
CA GLU A 38 -9.27 -33.96 -1.91
C GLU A 38 -9.67 -32.85 -2.88
N ALA A 39 -10.56 -33.11 -3.81
CA ALA A 39 -11.08 -32.07 -4.71
C ALA A 39 -11.90 -31.01 -3.98
N GLN A 40 -12.76 -31.41 -3.03
CA GLN A 40 -13.50 -30.50 -2.16
C GLN A 40 -12.57 -29.62 -1.34
N LYS A 41 -11.54 -30.22 -0.73
CA LYS A 41 -10.54 -29.50 0.04
C LYS A 41 -9.80 -28.46 -0.83
N LYS A 42 -9.38 -28.88 -2.02
CA LYS A 42 -8.69 -27.99 -2.95
C LYS A 42 -9.59 -26.84 -3.46
N LEU A 43 -10.86 -27.12 -3.75
CA LEU A 43 -11.84 -26.10 -4.12
C LEU A 43 -12.09 -25.11 -2.97
N ASP A 44 -12.15 -25.60 -1.73
CA ASP A 44 -12.29 -24.77 -0.53
C ASP A 44 -11.07 -23.87 -0.34
N GLU A 45 -9.84 -24.41 -0.50
CA GLU A 45 -8.58 -23.66 -0.50
C GLU A 45 -8.55 -22.57 -1.60
N LEU A 46 -9.19 -22.84 -2.75
CA LEU A 46 -9.33 -21.89 -3.85
C LEU A 46 -10.47 -20.87 -3.65
N GLY A 47 -11.24 -20.99 -2.56
CA GLY A 47 -12.33 -20.06 -2.22
C GLY A 47 -13.69 -20.40 -2.82
N TYR A 48 -13.88 -21.61 -3.38
CA TYR A 48 -15.19 -22.09 -3.85
C TYR A 48 -15.96 -22.75 -2.71
N ASP A 49 -17.17 -22.29 -2.42
CA ASP A 49 -18.02 -22.84 -1.35
C ASP A 49 -18.44 -24.28 -1.67
N VAL A 50 -17.72 -25.24 -1.12
CA VAL A 50 -18.06 -26.67 -1.17
C VAL A 50 -18.87 -27.14 0.05
N GLY A 51 -19.07 -26.27 1.04
CA GLY A 51 -19.48 -26.64 2.37
C GLY A 51 -18.33 -27.32 3.13
N LYS A 52 -18.63 -28.19 4.08
CA LYS A 52 -17.59 -28.97 4.78
C LYS A 52 -17.12 -30.10 3.84
N PRO A 53 -15.83 -30.22 3.53
CA PRO A 53 -15.30 -31.35 2.79
C PRO A 53 -15.60 -32.66 3.53
N ASP A 54 -16.33 -33.55 2.91
CA ASP A 54 -16.84 -34.80 3.49
C ASP A 54 -16.61 -36.02 2.60
N GLY A 55 -16.03 -35.81 1.40
CA GLY A 55 -15.82 -36.87 0.42
C GLY A 55 -17.11 -37.32 -0.27
N ILE A 56 -18.20 -36.57 -0.12
CA ILE A 56 -19.50 -36.88 -0.71
C ILE A 56 -19.85 -35.87 -1.80
N TRP A 57 -20.19 -36.36 -2.99
CA TRP A 57 -20.52 -35.49 -4.12
C TRP A 57 -21.94 -34.93 -3.97
N GLY A 58 -22.05 -33.76 -3.39
CA GLY A 58 -23.31 -33.08 -3.13
C GLY A 58 -23.55 -31.88 -4.07
N ARG A 59 -24.70 -31.21 -3.90
CA ARG A 59 -25.08 -30.06 -4.72
C ARG A 59 -24.06 -28.92 -4.66
N LYS A 60 -23.53 -28.62 -3.47
CA LYS A 60 -22.52 -27.60 -3.30
C LYS A 60 -21.20 -27.93 -4.01
N SER A 61 -20.77 -29.18 -3.98
CA SER A 61 -19.59 -29.66 -4.71
C SER A 61 -19.77 -29.52 -6.22
N VAL A 62 -20.95 -29.83 -6.75
CA VAL A 62 -21.27 -29.64 -8.17
C VAL A 62 -21.23 -28.17 -8.56
N GLU A 63 -21.81 -27.28 -7.75
CA GLU A 63 -21.80 -25.83 -8.01
C GLU A 63 -20.38 -25.24 -7.93
N ALA A 64 -19.60 -25.64 -6.94
CA ALA A 64 -18.21 -25.23 -6.79
C ALA A 64 -17.36 -25.65 -8.00
N VAL A 65 -17.51 -26.91 -8.45
CA VAL A 65 -16.81 -27.37 -9.67
C VAL A 65 -17.26 -26.63 -10.91
N LYS A 66 -18.54 -26.33 -11.08
CA LYS A 66 -19.00 -25.52 -12.22
C LYS A 66 -18.38 -24.15 -12.24
N ARG A 67 -18.36 -23.45 -11.10
CA ARG A 67 -17.72 -22.15 -10.99
C ARG A 67 -16.22 -22.23 -11.28
N PHE A 68 -15.52 -23.21 -10.70
CA PHE A 68 -14.12 -23.44 -11.03
C PHE A 68 -13.89 -23.70 -12.53
N GLN A 69 -14.73 -24.55 -13.15
CA GLN A 69 -14.66 -24.83 -14.58
C GLN A 69 -14.87 -23.55 -15.40
N HIS A 70 -15.86 -22.72 -15.03
CA HIS A 70 -16.08 -21.42 -15.64
C HIS A 70 -14.82 -20.54 -15.58
N ASP A 71 -14.25 -20.35 -14.37
CA ASP A 71 -13.10 -19.50 -14.12
C ASP A 71 -11.82 -20.03 -14.81
N ALA A 72 -11.72 -21.35 -14.95
CA ALA A 72 -10.64 -22.04 -15.68
C ALA A 72 -10.84 -22.09 -17.21
N GLY A 73 -11.94 -21.55 -17.74
CA GLY A 73 -12.27 -21.59 -19.17
C GLY A 73 -12.60 -22.99 -19.67
N LEU A 74 -13.14 -23.86 -18.81
CA LEU A 74 -13.55 -25.22 -19.13
C LEU A 74 -15.07 -25.31 -19.34
N ALA A 75 -15.54 -26.43 -19.91
CA ALA A 75 -16.97 -26.70 -19.98
C ALA A 75 -17.58 -26.91 -18.59
N GLU A 76 -18.64 -26.19 -18.26
CA GLU A 76 -19.31 -26.20 -16.95
C GLU A 76 -20.15 -27.47 -16.72
N THR A 77 -19.52 -28.61 -16.69
CA THR A 77 -20.21 -29.92 -16.54
C THR A 77 -20.60 -30.22 -15.10
N GLY A 78 -19.95 -29.57 -14.13
CA GLY A 78 -20.05 -29.88 -12.70
C GLY A 78 -19.47 -31.24 -12.34
N ARG A 79 -18.65 -31.85 -13.19
CA ARG A 79 -18.02 -33.16 -13.00
C ARG A 79 -16.52 -33.00 -12.85
N LEU A 80 -15.92 -33.86 -12.03
CA LEU A 80 -14.45 -33.99 -11.92
C LEU A 80 -13.92 -34.89 -13.05
N ASP A 81 -14.02 -34.44 -14.31
CA ASP A 81 -13.32 -35.08 -15.42
C ASP A 81 -11.79 -34.88 -15.29
N GLU A 82 -11.04 -35.62 -16.11
CA GLU A 82 -9.56 -35.60 -16.00
C GLU A 82 -8.96 -34.20 -16.26
N LEU A 83 -9.56 -33.40 -17.14
CA LEU A 83 -9.11 -32.03 -17.42
C LEU A 83 -9.40 -31.10 -16.24
N THR A 84 -10.58 -31.24 -15.64
CA THR A 84 -10.94 -30.49 -14.41
C THR A 84 -10.03 -30.86 -13.25
N LYS A 85 -9.74 -32.14 -13.04
CA LYS A 85 -8.79 -32.61 -12.02
C LYS A 85 -7.39 -32.06 -12.24
N PHE A 86 -6.90 -32.11 -13.48
CA PHE A 86 -5.60 -31.59 -13.86
C PHE A 86 -5.50 -30.09 -13.55
N ARG A 87 -6.47 -29.28 -14.02
CA ARG A 87 -6.52 -27.84 -13.77
C ARG A 87 -6.66 -27.50 -12.29
N LEU A 88 -7.47 -28.26 -11.55
CA LEU A 88 -7.63 -28.09 -10.12
C LEU A 88 -6.34 -28.39 -9.35
N HIS A 89 -5.58 -29.40 -9.78
CA HIS A 89 -4.29 -29.73 -9.19
C HIS A 89 -3.23 -28.65 -9.42
N GLU A 90 -3.22 -28.05 -10.63
CA GLU A 90 -2.30 -26.95 -10.97
C GLU A 90 -2.73 -25.59 -10.43
N ALA A 91 -4.00 -25.44 -10.07
CA ALA A 91 -4.50 -24.17 -9.56
C ALA A 91 -3.85 -23.86 -8.21
N GLU A 92 -3.20 -22.73 -8.13
CA GLU A 92 -2.77 -22.21 -6.85
C GLU A 92 -3.94 -21.49 -6.16
N PRO A 93 -4.05 -21.56 -4.83
CA PRO A 93 -5.04 -20.77 -4.13
C PRO A 93 -4.83 -19.30 -4.50
N PRO A 94 -5.89 -18.54 -4.73
CA PRO A 94 -5.76 -17.11 -4.97
C PRO A 94 -4.93 -16.54 -3.83
N VAL A 95 -3.85 -15.87 -4.17
CA VAL A 95 -3.05 -15.16 -3.18
C VAL A 95 -4.04 -14.28 -2.42
N LYS A 96 -4.26 -14.57 -1.14
CA LYS A 96 -5.10 -13.72 -0.29
C LYS A 96 -4.36 -12.40 -0.11
N LEU A 97 -4.50 -11.53 -1.10
CA LEU A 97 -3.94 -10.19 -1.03
C LEU A 97 -4.57 -9.47 0.18
N SER A 98 -3.74 -8.97 1.06
CA SER A 98 -4.16 -7.98 2.03
C SER A 98 -4.60 -6.70 1.31
N LEU A 99 -5.34 -5.84 2.02
CA LEU A 99 -5.75 -4.56 1.44
C LEU A 99 -4.53 -3.71 1.03
N SER A 100 -3.47 -3.70 1.85
CA SER A 100 -2.21 -3.00 1.55
C SER A 100 -1.54 -3.55 0.28
N GLU A 101 -1.48 -4.86 0.11
CA GLU A 101 -0.93 -5.49 -1.12
C GLU A 101 -1.77 -5.16 -2.35
N ALA A 102 -3.11 -5.20 -2.23
CA ALA A 102 -4.00 -4.81 -3.32
C ALA A 102 -3.80 -3.34 -3.72
N VAL A 103 -3.57 -2.44 -2.75
CA VAL A 103 -3.23 -1.03 -3.00
C VAL A 103 -1.86 -0.90 -3.66
N LYS A 104 -0.82 -1.60 -3.16
CA LYS A 104 0.52 -1.63 -3.79
C LYS A 104 0.48 -2.02 -5.27
N LEU A 105 -0.44 -2.93 -5.63
CA LEU A 105 -0.65 -3.41 -7.00
C LEU A 105 -1.63 -2.56 -7.82
N ASN A 106 -2.22 -1.51 -7.24
CA ASN A 106 -3.28 -0.71 -7.87
C ASN A 106 -4.48 -1.54 -8.36
N ALA A 107 -4.79 -2.63 -7.64
CA ALA A 107 -5.82 -3.59 -8.01
C ALA A 107 -7.22 -3.09 -7.55
N VAL A 108 -7.72 -2.01 -8.16
CA VAL A 108 -8.97 -1.34 -7.77
C VAL A 108 -10.17 -2.29 -7.60
N PRO A 109 -10.44 -3.27 -8.50
CA PRO A 109 -11.52 -4.22 -8.29
C PRO A 109 -11.35 -5.02 -6.99
N ARG A 110 -10.14 -5.54 -6.73
CA ARG A 110 -9.86 -6.34 -5.53
C ARG A 110 -9.92 -5.50 -4.25
N ILE A 111 -9.48 -4.23 -4.31
CA ILE A 111 -9.62 -3.29 -3.19
C ILE A 111 -11.10 -3.12 -2.81
N LYS A 112 -11.98 -2.94 -3.80
CA LYS A 112 -13.43 -2.81 -3.57
C LYS A 112 -14.01 -4.05 -2.89
N GLU A 113 -13.70 -5.23 -3.44
CA GLU A 113 -14.13 -6.51 -2.86
C GLU A 113 -13.66 -6.67 -1.42
N LEU A 114 -12.37 -6.44 -1.14
CA LEU A 114 -11.82 -6.55 0.20
C LEU A 114 -12.52 -5.59 1.19
N LEU A 115 -12.79 -4.36 0.76
CA LEU A 115 -13.50 -3.38 1.59
C LEU A 115 -14.98 -3.76 1.83
N GLU A 116 -15.63 -4.41 0.86
CA GLU A 116 -16.98 -4.98 0.99
C GLU A 116 -16.99 -6.23 1.87
N GLU A 117 -15.93 -7.05 1.83
CA GLU A 117 -15.70 -8.19 2.70
C GLU A 117 -15.39 -7.78 4.16
N GLY A 118 -15.22 -6.48 4.43
CA GLY A 118 -14.95 -5.96 5.77
C GLY A 118 -13.48 -5.94 6.17
N ALA A 119 -12.56 -5.90 5.18
CA ALA A 119 -11.14 -5.72 5.48
C ALA A 119 -10.92 -4.42 6.28
N ASP A 120 -10.04 -4.48 7.27
CA ASP A 120 -9.68 -3.32 8.07
C ASP A 120 -8.94 -2.30 7.20
N VAL A 121 -9.60 -1.15 6.96
CA VAL A 121 -9.06 -0.04 6.15
C VAL A 121 -7.82 0.61 6.77
N ASN A 122 -7.61 0.44 8.07
CA ASN A 122 -6.49 0.97 8.84
C ASN A 122 -5.46 -0.11 9.21
N ALA A 123 -5.57 -1.32 8.64
CA ALA A 123 -4.61 -2.39 8.91
C ALA A 123 -3.19 -1.94 8.56
N LYS A 124 -2.27 -2.09 9.52
CA LYS A 124 -0.87 -1.72 9.36
C LYS A 124 -0.05 -2.89 8.85
N ASP A 125 0.87 -2.62 7.92
CA ASP A 125 1.86 -3.60 7.50
C ASP A 125 3.07 -3.63 8.45
N GLU A 126 4.13 -4.36 8.08
CA GLU A 126 5.35 -4.53 8.90
C GLU A 126 6.11 -3.22 9.17
N LEU A 127 5.86 -2.17 8.40
CA LEU A 127 6.43 -0.83 8.58
C LEU A 127 5.47 0.11 9.32
N GLY A 128 4.33 -0.40 9.76
CA GLY A 128 3.26 0.40 10.37
C GLY A 128 2.49 1.24 9.35
N GLU A 129 2.72 1.05 8.05
CA GLU A 129 2.01 1.77 6.99
C GLU A 129 0.60 1.20 6.80
N CYS A 130 -0.41 2.05 6.84
CA CYS A 130 -1.76 1.68 6.43
C CYS A 130 -1.95 1.86 4.91
N PRO A 131 -3.03 1.28 4.32
CA PRO A 131 -3.30 1.42 2.88
C PRO A 131 -3.30 2.86 2.35
N LEU A 132 -3.70 3.83 3.20
CA LEU A 132 -3.73 5.24 2.83
C LEU A 132 -2.33 5.85 2.67
N HIS A 133 -1.32 5.42 3.45
CA HIS A 133 0.07 5.81 3.25
C HIS A 133 0.57 5.38 1.87
N ILE A 134 0.28 4.12 1.50
CA ILE A 134 0.67 3.54 0.22
C ILE A 134 0.02 4.30 -0.95
N ALA A 135 -1.29 4.55 -0.84
CA ALA A 135 -2.01 5.34 -1.84
C ALA A 135 -1.43 6.76 -1.96
N ALA A 136 -1.09 7.38 -0.82
CA ALA A 136 -0.54 8.74 -0.76
C ALA A 136 0.84 8.84 -1.42
N VAL A 137 1.76 7.90 -1.14
CA VAL A 137 3.10 7.91 -1.76
C VAL A 137 3.06 7.57 -3.24
N ARG A 138 2.07 6.76 -3.68
CA ARG A 138 1.93 6.32 -5.08
C ARG A 138 1.13 7.27 -5.97
N GLY A 139 0.44 8.28 -5.40
CA GLY A 139 -0.43 9.17 -6.16
C GLY A 139 -1.70 8.48 -6.67
N TYR A 140 -2.26 7.56 -5.89
CA TYR A 140 -3.48 6.84 -6.27
C TYR A 140 -4.72 7.55 -5.73
N ASP A 141 -5.09 8.67 -6.33
CA ASP A 141 -6.16 9.58 -5.88
C ASP A 141 -7.50 8.89 -5.68
N GLN A 142 -7.88 8.05 -6.66
CA GLN A 142 -9.13 7.29 -6.58
C GLN A 142 -9.14 6.30 -5.42
N ILE A 143 -8.01 5.64 -5.17
CA ILE A 143 -7.88 4.69 -4.07
C ILE A 143 -7.85 5.45 -2.74
N ALA A 144 -7.10 6.55 -2.65
CA ALA A 144 -7.06 7.39 -1.45
C ALA A 144 -8.46 7.88 -1.08
N SER A 145 -9.22 8.40 -2.05
CA SER A 145 -10.62 8.82 -1.82
C SER A 145 -11.49 7.65 -1.32
N MET A 146 -11.38 6.48 -1.97
CA MET A 146 -12.15 5.29 -1.59
C MET A 146 -11.82 4.82 -0.16
N LEU A 147 -10.54 4.79 0.22
CA LEU A 147 -10.11 4.40 1.56
C LEU A 147 -10.64 5.39 2.61
N ILE A 148 -10.56 6.70 2.35
CA ILE A 148 -11.06 7.74 3.25
C ILE A 148 -12.59 7.63 3.41
N ASP A 149 -13.32 7.41 2.32
CA ASP A 149 -14.78 7.23 2.37
C ASP A 149 -15.19 5.94 3.12
N LYS A 150 -14.30 4.97 3.25
CA LYS A 150 -14.44 3.76 4.07
C LYS A 150 -13.90 3.90 5.49
N GLY A 151 -13.51 5.10 5.91
CA GLY A 151 -13.11 5.40 7.27
C GLY A 151 -11.61 5.26 7.54
N ALA A 152 -10.76 5.38 6.51
CA ALA A 152 -9.32 5.47 6.74
C ALA A 152 -8.99 6.70 7.59
N ASP A 153 -8.15 6.50 8.60
CA ASP A 153 -7.65 7.59 9.44
C ASP A 153 -6.62 8.42 8.66
N VAL A 154 -6.98 9.65 8.33
CA VAL A 154 -6.13 10.59 7.58
C VAL A 154 -4.89 11.05 8.36
N ASN A 155 -4.89 10.86 9.67
CA ASN A 155 -3.79 11.21 10.59
C ASN A 155 -3.05 9.98 11.14
N ALA A 156 -3.33 8.78 10.62
CA ALA A 156 -2.62 7.58 11.04
C ALA A 156 -1.11 7.75 10.87
N GLY A 157 -0.34 7.52 11.92
CA GLY A 157 1.13 7.49 11.83
C GLY A 157 1.65 6.07 11.59
N ASP A 158 2.68 5.93 10.74
CA ASP A 158 3.47 4.70 10.65
C ASP A 158 4.35 4.49 11.89
N GLU A 159 5.28 3.52 11.88
CA GLU A 159 6.20 3.27 13.00
C GLU A 159 7.13 4.46 13.31
N ARG A 160 7.35 5.37 12.36
CA ARG A 160 8.14 6.58 12.54
C ARG A 160 7.28 7.82 12.85
N GLY A 161 5.97 7.68 12.88
CA GLY A 161 5.02 8.78 13.06
C GLY A 161 4.71 9.54 11.76
N LEU A 162 5.21 9.08 10.60
CA LEU A 162 4.87 9.69 9.31
C LEU A 162 3.39 9.47 9.02
N THR A 163 2.67 10.52 8.65
CA THR A 163 1.26 10.44 8.26
C THR A 163 1.11 10.32 6.73
N PRO A 164 -0.07 9.94 6.21
CA PRO A 164 -0.33 9.98 4.77
C PRO A 164 -0.02 11.35 4.14
N LEU A 165 -0.19 12.46 4.90
CA LEU A 165 0.15 13.80 4.41
C LEU A 165 1.65 13.98 4.23
N HIS A 166 2.50 13.42 5.10
CA HIS A 166 3.95 13.39 4.89
C HIS A 166 4.32 12.62 3.63
N ALA A 167 3.70 11.46 3.41
CA ALA A 167 3.94 10.62 2.24
C ALA A 167 3.54 11.32 0.92
N ALA A 168 2.36 11.95 0.90
CA ALA A 168 1.89 12.73 -0.25
C ALA A 168 2.79 13.93 -0.51
N ALA A 169 3.20 14.67 0.55
CA ALA A 169 4.06 15.84 0.46
C ALA A 169 5.45 15.49 -0.06
N TRP A 170 6.07 14.42 0.44
CA TRP A 170 7.33 13.91 -0.08
C TRP A 170 7.28 13.56 -1.56
N SER A 171 6.18 12.93 -1.99
CA SER A 171 6.02 12.46 -3.38
C SER A 171 5.60 13.58 -4.34
N GLY A 172 5.05 14.68 -3.85
CA GLY A 172 4.53 15.78 -4.67
C GLY A 172 3.14 15.47 -5.25
N ASN A 173 2.32 14.68 -4.55
CA ASN A 173 0.98 14.30 -4.98
C ASN A 173 -0.05 15.33 -4.51
N ASP A 174 -0.14 16.46 -5.19
CA ASP A 174 -0.91 17.65 -4.78
C ASP A 174 -2.42 17.41 -4.67
N GLU A 175 -2.97 16.53 -5.51
CA GLU A 175 -4.37 16.11 -5.45
C GLU A 175 -4.65 15.39 -4.12
N ILE A 176 -3.76 14.48 -3.70
CA ILE A 176 -3.90 13.76 -2.42
C ILE A 176 -3.64 14.70 -1.24
N VAL A 177 -2.65 15.59 -1.32
CA VAL A 177 -2.43 16.63 -0.30
C VAL A 177 -3.71 17.45 -0.10
N THR A 178 -4.33 17.89 -1.20
CA THR A 178 -5.59 18.66 -1.15
C THR A 178 -6.73 17.83 -0.56
N LEU A 179 -6.84 16.57 -0.95
CA LEU A 179 -7.84 15.63 -0.43
C LEU A 179 -7.68 15.44 1.08
N LEU A 180 -6.47 15.10 1.52
CA LEU A 180 -6.17 14.84 2.94
C LEU A 180 -6.45 16.07 3.82
N LEU A 181 -5.99 17.25 3.40
CA LEU A 181 -6.27 18.51 4.11
C LEU A 181 -7.77 18.82 4.15
N GLY A 182 -8.49 18.58 3.05
CA GLY A 182 -9.95 18.73 2.98
C GLY A 182 -10.72 17.76 3.88
N LYS A 183 -10.09 16.65 4.27
CA LYS A 183 -10.65 15.63 5.17
C LYS A 183 -10.12 15.75 6.61
N GLY A 184 -9.40 16.82 6.94
CA GLY A 184 -8.97 17.14 8.30
C GLY A 184 -7.60 16.56 8.68
N ALA A 185 -6.74 16.27 7.71
CA ALA A 185 -5.34 15.97 8.02
C ALA A 185 -4.67 17.17 8.70
N ASP A 186 -3.88 16.89 9.74
CA ASP A 186 -3.11 17.93 10.43
C ASP A 186 -1.95 18.38 9.53
N ILE A 187 -2.02 19.62 9.05
CA ILE A 187 -1.03 20.21 8.16
C ILE A 187 0.36 20.35 8.80
N ASN A 188 0.41 20.45 10.15
CA ASN A 188 1.61 20.58 10.94
C ASN A 188 1.91 19.30 11.74
N ALA A 189 1.33 18.15 11.35
CA ALA A 189 1.66 16.87 11.95
C ALA A 189 3.19 16.67 11.98
N VAL A 190 3.69 16.06 13.03
CA VAL A 190 5.13 15.79 13.19
C VAL A 190 5.39 14.30 13.33
N ASP A 191 6.45 13.85 12.68
CA ASP A 191 6.98 12.51 12.89
C ASP A 191 7.82 12.43 14.19
N GLN A 192 8.45 11.27 14.43
CA GLN A 192 9.30 11.07 15.61
C GLN A 192 10.50 12.00 15.67
N ASP A 193 10.94 12.58 14.55
CA ASP A 193 12.06 13.53 14.49
C ASP A 193 11.59 14.99 14.45
N GLY A 194 10.27 15.24 14.57
CA GLY A 194 9.68 16.57 14.49
C GLY A 194 9.57 17.10 13.05
N VAL A 195 9.76 16.23 12.06
CA VAL A 195 9.63 16.59 10.65
C VAL A 195 8.16 16.82 10.32
N THR A 196 7.82 17.92 9.64
CA THR A 196 6.47 18.20 9.16
C THR A 196 6.32 17.84 7.67
N PRO A 197 5.09 17.78 7.14
CA PRO A 197 4.87 17.63 5.69
C PRO A 197 5.60 18.68 4.84
N LEU A 198 5.71 19.92 5.35
CA LEU A 198 6.44 21.00 4.67
C LEU A 198 7.95 20.70 4.61
N HIS A 199 8.54 20.16 5.66
CA HIS A 199 9.94 19.70 5.63
C HIS A 199 10.13 18.59 4.60
N ALA A 200 9.21 17.63 4.54
CA ALA A 200 9.27 16.52 3.59
C ALA A 200 9.20 17.02 2.13
N ALA A 201 8.25 17.90 1.84
CA ALA A 201 8.12 18.50 0.51
C ALA A 201 9.36 19.35 0.12
N ALA A 202 9.90 20.14 1.07
CA ALA A 202 11.07 20.98 0.85
C ALA A 202 12.33 20.15 0.60
N LEU A 203 12.54 19.07 1.37
CA LEU A 203 13.65 18.16 1.19
C LEU A 203 13.57 17.42 -0.16
N ALA A 204 12.36 17.09 -0.60
CA ALA A 204 12.11 16.41 -1.89
C ALA A 204 12.03 17.36 -3.09
N GLY A 205 12.11 18.68 -2.88
CA GLY A 205 12.05 19.71 -3.94
C GLY A 205 10.69 19.81 -4.64
N ARG A 206 9.60 19.56 -3.92
CA ARG A 206 8.22 19.57 -4.45
C ARG A 206 7.63 20.96 -4.38
N ASN A 207 8.01 21.81 -5.34
CA ASN A 207 7.70 23.26 -5.30
C ASN A 207 6.20 23.55 -5.26
N GLU A 208 5.40 22.85 -6.06
CA GLU A 208 3.94 23.00 -6.10
C GLU A 208 3.34 22.61 -4.74
N THR A 209 3.77 21.49 -4.17
CA THR A 209 3.34 21.02 -2.86
C THR A 209 3.77 21.96 -1.73
N VAL A 210 5.00 22.49 -1.78
CA VAL A 210 5.48 23.50 -0.81
C VAL A 210 4.58 24.73 -0.86
N GLY A 211 4.31 25.27 -2.05
CA GLY A 211 3.40 26.39 -2.22
C GLY A 211 1.99 26.10 -1.74
N LEU A 212 1.47 24.90 -2.04
CA LEU A 212 0.16 24.45 -1.60
C LEU A 212 0.05 24.36 -0.07
N LEU A 213 1.04 23.75 0.59
CA LEU A 213 1.07 23.61 2.06
C LEU A 213 1.13 24.99 2.75
N ILE A 214 1.98 25.90 2.27
CA ILE A 214 2.07 27.27 2.79
C ILE A 214 0.74 28.01 2.61
N ALA A 215 0.14 27.95 1.43
CA ALA A 215 -1.14 28.58 1.14
C ALA A 215 -2.29 28.02 2.00
N ARG A 216 -2.15 26.78 2.51
CA ARG A 216 -3.12 26.16 3.42
C ARG A 216 -2.79 26.35 4.90
N GLY A 217 -1.74 27.12 5.24
CA GLY A 217 -1.39 27.53 6.60
C GLY A 217 -0.37 26.64 7.30
N ALA A 218 0.45 25.91 6.56
CA ALA A 218 1.60 25.26 7.15
C ALA A 218 2.54 26.27 7.82
N ASP A 219 3.06 25.93 8.99
CA ASP A 219 4.06 26.77 9.67
C ASP A 219 5.39 26.69 8.89
N ILE A 220 5.69 27.77 8.17
CA ILE A 220 6.88 27.86 7.33
C ILE A 220 8.19 27.82 8.12
N ASN A 221 8.16 28.18 9.41
CA ASN A 221 9.30 28.23 10.31
C ASN A 221 9.25 27.13 11.36
N ALA A 222 8.40 26.13 11.20
CA ALA A 222 8.39 24.97 12.08
C ALA A 222 9.80 24.35 12.16
N GLU A 223 10.22 24.01 13.36
CA GLU A 223 11.51 23.39 13.63
C GLU A 223 11.35 21.91 13.95
N ASN A 224 12.18 21.08 13.36
CA ASN A 224 12.29 19.68 13.76
C ASN A 224 13.10 19.53 15.08
N LYS A 225 13.32 18.29 15.54
CA LYS A 225 14.08 18.03 16.77
C LYS A 225 15.51 18.56 16.76
N GLU A 226 16.10 18.73 15.57
CA GLU A 226 17.44 19.32 15.39
C GLU A 226 17.40 20.85 15.23
N GLY A 227 16.22 21.47 15.33
CA GLY A 227 16.03 22.91 15.09
C GLY A 227 16.11 23.29 13.61
N MET A 228 16.04 22.29 12.71
CA MET A 228 16.04 22.58 11.28
C MET A 228 14.65 22.95 10.82
N THR A 229 14.55 23.99 9.97
CA THR A 229 13.31 24.39 9.28
C THR A 229 13.24 23.78 7.88
N ALA A 230 12.09 23.90 7.22
CA ALA A 230 11.94 23.47 5.83
C ALA A 230 12.98 24.15 4.88
N LEU A 231 13.40 25.38 5.20
CA LEU A 231 14.46 26.06 4.46
C LEU A 231 15.82 25.37 4.62
N HIS A 232 16.18 24.92 5.82
CA HIS A 232 17.39 24.11 6.03
C HIS A 232 17.33 22.81 5.20
N ALA A 233 16.19 22.14 5.20
CA ALA A 233 15.98 20.90 4.44
C ALA A 233 16.16 21.12 2.93
N ALA A 234 15.58 22.19 2.39
CA ALA A 234 15.73 22.54 0.98
C ALA A 234 17.19 22.87 0.59
N VAL A 235 17.91 23.63 1.46
CA VAL A 235 19.33 23.93 1.23
C VAL A 235 20.20 22.68 1.32
N LEU A 236 19.93 21.79 2.27
CA LEU A 236 20.66 20.52 2.42
C LEU A 236 20.52 19.64 1.17
N ALA A 237 19.34 19.65 0.54
CA ALA A 237 19.05 18.88 -0.66
C ALA A 237 19.42 19.61 -1.98
N ASP A 238 20.01 20.81 -1.93
CA ASP A 238 20.34 21.66 -3.07
C ASP A 238 19.11 22.03 -3.97
N ASN A 239 17.93 22.12 -3.35
CA ASN A 239 16.68 22.45 -4.04
C ASN A 239 16.52 23.98 -4.19
N ARG A 240 17.20 24.59 -5.14
CA ARG A 240 17.31 26.06 -5.29
C ARG A 240 15.96 26.74 -5.51
N GLU A 241 15.12 26.18 -6.34
CA GLU A 241 13.77 26.70 -6.60
C GLU A 241 12.91 26.69 -5.35
N THR A 242 12.99 25.62 -4.58
CA THR A 242 12.30 25.48 -3.27
C THR A 242 12.83 26.51 -2.27
N VAL A 243 14.15 26.72 -2.21
CA VAL A 243 14.78 27.75 -1.37
C VAL A 243 14.27 29.14 -1.74
N ALA A 244 14.26 29.47 -3.04
CA ALA A 244 13.75 30.75 -3.51
C ALA A 244 12.26 30.93 -3.17
N LEU A 245 11.45 29.88 -3.31
CA LEU A 245 10.03 29.90 -2.97
C LEU A 245 9.84 30.12 -1.46
N LEU A 246 10.47 29.31 -0.60
CA LEU A 246 10.37 29.44 0.85
C LEU A 246 10.76 30.84 1.34
N ILE A 247 11.85 31.38 0.80
CA ILE A 247 12.30 32.74 1.08
C ILE A 247 11.26 33.80 0.68
N LYS A 248 10.70 33.66 -0.52
CA LYS A 248 9.65 34.55 -1.03
C LYS A 248 8.40 34.51 -0.14
N GLU A 249 8.03 33.36 0.34
CA GLU A 249 6.87 33.15 1.22
C GLU A 249 7.14 33.48 2.69
N GLY A 250 8.36 33.98 3.03
CA GLY A 250 8.67 34.54 4.33
C GLY A 250 9.43 33.64 5.30
N ALA A 251 10.02 32.54 4.84
CA ALA A 251 10.88 31.72 5.68
C ALA A 251 12.01 32.52 6.29
N ASP A 252 12.39 32.20 7.54
CA ASP A 252 13.50 32.89 8.20
C ASP A 252 14.86 32.33 7.77
N ALA A 253 15.52 33.05 6.87
CA ALA A 253 16.84 32.67 6.38
C ALA A 253 17.96 32.84 7.41
N ALA A 254 17.68 33.43 8.59
CA ALA A 254 18.60 33.56 9.70
C ALA A 254 18.34 32.57 10.86
N ALA A 255 17.32 31.73 10.73
CA ALA A 255 17.04 30.69 11.72
C ALA A 255 18.27 29.81 11.90
N ALA A 256 18.68 29.57 13.15
CA ALA A 256 19.82 28.72 13.47
C ALA A 256 19.29 27.38 14.06
N ASN A 257 19.79 26.27 13.56
CA ASN A 257 19.48 24.98 14.13
C ASN A 257 20.17 24.79 15.52
N LYS A 258 19.96 23.67 16.18
CA LYS A 258 20.53 23.41 17.52
C LYS A 258 22.05 23.40 17.57
N SER A 259 22.73 23.20 16.46
CA SER A 259 24.20 23.34 16.37
C SER A 259 24.66 24.78 16.15
N GLY A 260 23.73 25.73 16.00
CA GLY A 260 24.00 27.12 15.68
C GLY A 260 24.17 27.37 14.18
N ALA A 261 24.00 26.38 13.32
CA ALA A 261 24.15 26.54 11.88
C ALA A 261 22.87 27.11 11.25
N THR A 262 23.03 28.13 10.43
CA THR A 262 21.97 28.73 9.60
C THR A 262 21.89 28.02 8.22
N PRO A 263 20.81 28.25 7.43
CA PRO A 263 20.77 27.79 6.03
C PRO A 263 21.99 28.26 5.23
N LEU A 264 22.49 29.47 5.48
CA LEU A 264 23.70 29.98 4.83
C LEU A 264 24.96 29.19 5.22
N ASP A 265 25.10 28.78 6.48
CA ASP A 265 26.23 27.97 6.93
C ASP A 265 26.17 26.58 6.30
N THR A 266 24.97 26.00 6.15
CA THR A 266 24.76 24.72 5.44
C THR A 266 25.16 24.84 3.96
N ALA A 267 24.74 25.87 3.27
CA ALA A 267 25.16 26.13 1.89
C ALA A 267 26.68 26.32 1.76
N ALA A 268 27.31 27.00 2.72
CA ALA A 268 28.76 27.17 2.76
C ALA A 268 29.53 25.85 2.97
N GLN A 269 29.00 24.95 3.81
CA GLN A 269 29.58 23.61 4.01
C GLN A 269 29.49 22.75 2.75
N ASN A 270 28.37 22.88 1.98
CA ASN A 270 28.19 22.21 0.70
C ASN A 270 29.06 22.81 -0.43
N GLY A 271 29.63 24.00 -0.22
CA GLY A 271 30.43 24.72 -1.21
C GLY A 271 29.62 25.32 -2.36
N ASP A 272 28.30 25.40 -2.22
CA ASP A 272 27.42 25.91 -3.27
C ASP A 272 27.38 27.44 -3.31
N GLN A 273 28.16 28.04 -4.21
CA GLN A 273 28.32 29.49 -4.34
C GLN A 273 27.03 30.19 -4.79
N ASP A 274 26.24 29.55 -5.65
CA ASP A 274 24.97 30.13 -6.14
C ASP A 274 23.93 30.17 -5.01
N MET A 275 23.84 29.10 -4.23
CA MET A 275 22.97 29.03 -3.05
C MET A 275 23.39 30.06 -1.99
N ILE A 276 24.68 30.18 -1.73
CA ILE A 276 25.25 31.20 -0.83
C ILE A 276 24.85 32.60 -1.31
N GLN A 277 24.96 32.91 -2.60
CA GLN A 277 24.60 34.20 -3.17
C GLN A 277 23.10 34.45 -3.03
N LEU A 278 22.26 33.48 -3.31
CA LEU A 278 20.81 33.56 -3.17
C LEU A 278 20.40 33.96 -1.74
N LEU A 279 20.91 33.20 -0.75
CA LEU A 279 20.62 33.42 0.67
C LEU A 279 21.14 34.80 1.15
N ARG A 280 22.35 35.19 0.78
CA ARG A 280 22.94 36.48 1.16
C ARG A 280 22.14 37.68 0.59
N GLN A 281 21.72 37.59 -0.64
CA GLN A 281 20.89 38.64 -1.27
C GLN A 281 19.60 38.87 -0.49
N HIS A 282 18.93 37.77 -0.09
CA HIS A 282 17.69 37.87 0.66
C HIS A 282 17.88 38.45 2.06
N ILE A 283 18.87 37.95 2.80
CA ILE A 283 19.19 38.44 4.16
C ILE A 283 19.51 39.96 4.10
N HIS A 284 20.21 40.40 3.06
CA HIS A 284 20.52 41.81 2.89
C HIS A 284 19.29 42.68 2.56
N GLN A 285 18.39 42.18 1.72
CA GLN A 285 17.13 42.85 1.40
C GLN A 285 16.23 43.01 2.63
N LYS A 286 16.08 41.95 3.43
CA LYS A 286 15.29 41.97 4.67
C LYS A 286 15.82 42.99 5.70
N LYS A 287 17.15 43.09 5.85
CA LYS A 287 17.79 44.12 6.71
C LYS A 287 17.52 45.55 6.24
N LYS A 288 17.48 45.82 4.93
CA LYS A 288 17.15 47.12 4.39
C LYS A 288 15.67 47.52 4.55
N ALA A 289 14.77 46.52 4.53
CA ALA A 289 13.33 46.76 4.66
C ALA A 289 12.90 47.04 6.12
N THR A 290 13.75 46.71 7.10
CA THR A 290 13.51 46.90 8.53
C THR A 290 14.22 48.12 9.13
N GLN A 291 14.99 48.85 8.31
CA GLN A 291 15.58 50.15 8.63
C GLN A 291 14.78 51.29 8.00
#